data_d7e7f5f29021561b309081124029c7e8
#
_entry.id   d7e7f5f29021561b309081124029c7e8
#
_cell.length_a   1.000
_cell.length_b   1.000
_cell.length_c   1.000
_cell.angle_alpha   90.00
_cell.angle_beta   90.00
_cell.angle_gamma   90.00
#
_symmetry.space_group_name_H-M   'P 1'
#
loop_
_entity.id
_entity.type
_entity.pdbx_description
1 polymer ?
#
loop_
_entity_poly.entity_id
_entity_poly.type
_entity_poly.pdbx_seq_one_letter_code
_entity_poly.pdbx_strand_id
1 'polypeptide(L)'
;MNGMSVDVPEMEELLRPVPVARYGDDADGAARGGALHLSSLLPALACAIGHPTPTAVHRDPDEAHRKLGLPEVESAVVVLIDGLGYWNLAMRLGHAPYLRSLMNEPANQRPISTCAPSTTVAAMSTFGTGTCPGLTGMTGYTQRNPETGELAQM
;
A
#
# COMPACT_ATOMS: atom_id res chain seq x y z
N MET A 1 -30.67 -16.69 7.27
CA MET A 1 -29.24 -16.56 6.97
C MET A 1 -28.98 -15.07 6.79
N ASN A 2 -28.56 -14.38 7.86
CA ASN A 2 -28.18 -12.99 7.76
C ASN A 2 -26.82 -12.93 7.03
N GLY A 3 -26.85 -12.49 5.78
CA GLY A 3 -25.61 -12.17 5.07
C GLY A 3 -24.93 -11.02 5.80
N MET A 4 -23.81 -11.29 6.47
CA MET A 4 -22.94 -10.24 6.96
C MET A 4 -22.48 -9.44 5.73
N SER A 5 -22.97 -8.20 5.63
CA SER A 5 -22.46 -7.28 4.62
C SER A 5 -21.01 -6.94 4.98
N VAL A 6 -20.11 -7.10 4.04
CA VAL A 6 -18.77 -6.53 4.15
C VAL A 6 -18.93 -5.03 4.34
N ASP A 7 -18.35 -4.50 5.41
CA ASP A 7 -18.37 -3.05 5.66
C ASP A 7 -17.41 -2.39 4.65
N VAL A 8 -18.00 -1.96 3.53
CA VAL A 8 -17.26 -1.31 2.45
C VAL A 8 -17.32 0.18 2.73
N PRO A 9 -16.17 0.87 2.88
CA PRO A 9 -16.15 2.31 3.04
C PRO A 9 -16.92 2.98 1.89
N GLU A 10 -17.64 4.04 2.21
CA GLU A 10 -18.36 4.82 1.20
C GLU A 10 -17.38 5.32 0.12
N MET A 11 -17.83 5.35 -1.14
CA MET A 11 -16.99 5.78 -2.27
C MET A 11 -16.40 7.18 -2.02
N GLU A 12 -17.15 8.09 -1.41
CA GLU A 12 -16.67 9.42 -1.09
C GLU A 12 -15.51 9.39 -0.09
N GLU A 13 -15.53 8.47 0.86
CA GLU A 13 -14.46 8.31 1.84
C GLU A 13 -13.20 7.77 1.19
N LEU A 14 -13.34 6.79 0.30
CA LEU A 14 -12.21 6.23 -0.47
C LEU A 14 -11.63 7.22 -1.47
N LEU A 15 -12.45 8.11 -2.02
CA LEU A 15 -12.03 9.13 -2.98
C LEU A 15 -11.61 10.45 -2.34
N ARG A 16 -11.68 10.57 -1.01
CA ARG A 16 -11.18 11.78 -0.33
C ARG A 16 -9.71 11.98 -0.70
N PRO A 17 -9.35 13.16 -1.23
CA PRO A 17 -7.95 13.45 -1.48
C PRO A 17 -7.18 13.34 -0.16
N VAL A 18 -6.26 12.43 -0.07
CA VAL A 18 -5.27 12.45 1.01
C VAL A 18 -4.45 13.73 0.80
N PRO A 19 -4.37 14.64 1.77
CA PRO A 19 -3.56 15.84 1.62
C PRO A 19 -2.14 15.44 1.24
N VAL A 20 -1.68 15.90 0.09
CA VAL A 20 -0.30 15.68 -0.32
C VAL A 20 0.57 16.52 0.60
N ALA A 21 1.20 15.90 1.58
CA ALA A 21 2.16 16.59 2.44
C ALA A 21 3.28 17.16 1.58
N ARG A 22 3.67 18.38 1.87
CA ARG A 22 4.87 18.96 1.26
C ARG A 22 6.09 18.11 1.65
N TYR A 23 6.98 17.89 0.72
CA TYR A 23 8.29 17.30 0.99
C TYR A 23 8.95 18.03 2.17
N GLY A 24 9.27 17.32 3.25
CA GLY A 24 9.88 17.92 4.43
C GLY A 24 8.99 18.03 5.67
N ASP A 25 7.67 18.00 5.53
CA ASP A 25 6.77 18.02 6.69
C ASP A 25 6.73 16.65 7.36
N ASP A 26 7.48 16.50 8.45
CA ASP A 26 7.52 15.27 9.25
C ASP A 26 6.26 15.07 10.13
N ALA A 27 5.33 16.02 10.05
CA ALA A 27 4.27 16.16 11.05
C ALA A 27 3.13 15.14 10.93
N ASP A 28 2.93 14.49 9.78
CA ASP A 28 1.84 13.52 9.61
C ASP A 28 2.29 12.33 8.77
N GLY A 29 2.70 11.26 9.44
CA GLY A 29 2.98 9.98 8.79
C GLY A 29 1.81 9.46 7.92
N ALA A 30 0.58 9.90 8.22
CA ALA A 30 -0.61 9.61 7.42
C ALA A 30 -0.58 10.26 6.03
N ALA A 31 -0.03 11.46 5.91
CA ALA A 31 0.02 12.20 4.65
C ALA A 31 1.11 11.69 3.68
N ARG A 32 2.05 10.87 4.15
CA ARG A 32 3.16 10.30 3.37
C ARG A 32 3.13 8.79 3.24
N GLY A 33 1.96 8.22 3.29
CA GLY A 33 1.82 6.80 3.29
C GLY A 33 2.04 6.21 4.67
N GLY A 34 1.37 6.76 5.67
CA GLY A 34 1.32 6.17 7.01
C GLY A 34 1.12 4.65 6.95
N ALA A 35 0.97 4.00 8.08
CA ALA A 35 0.94 2.54 8.16
C ALA A 35 -0.12 1.86 7.26
N LEU A 36 -1.08 2.62 6.77
CA LEU A 36 -2.11 2.17 5.83
C LEU A 36 -1.84 2.59 4.38
N HIS A 37 -0.59 2.60 3.98
CA HIS A 37 -0.17 2.91 2.61
C HIS A 37 0.62 1.75 2.02
N LEU A 38 0.63 1.63 0.70
CA LEU A 38 1.33 0.54 -0.02
C LEU A 38 2.81 0.43 0.37
N SER A 39 3.49 1.56 0.65
CA SER A 39 4.88 1.58 1.09
C SER A 39 5.12 0.94 2.46
N SER A 40 4.08 0.82 3.31
CA SER A 40 4.22 0.26 4.66
C SER A 40 4.20 -1.27 4.69
N LEU A 41 3.76 -1.91 3.60
CA LEU A 41 3.45 -3.34 3.62
C LEU A 41 4.70 -4.21 3.80
N LEU A 42 5.76 -4.02 2.99
CA LEU A 42 6.98 -4.82 3.13
C LEU A 42 7.74 -4.54 4.42
N PRO A 43 7.91 -3.29 4.89
CA PRO A 43 8.47 -3.01 6.21
C PRO A 43 7.70 -3.71 7.35
N ALA A 44 6.37 -3.67 7.31
CA ALA A 44 5.54 -4.34 8.31
C ALA A 44 5.68 -5.87 8.26
N LEU A 45 5.73 -6.45 7.07
CA LEU A 45 5.96 -7.89 6.89
C LEU A 45 7.36 -8.32 7.33
N ALA A 46 8.36 -7.49 7.07
CA ALA A 46 9.71 -7.73 7.57
C ALA A 46 9.75 -7.81 9.10
N CYS A 47 9.01 -6.92 9.79
CA CYS A 47 8.82 -7.03 11.24
C CYS A 47 8.10 -8.32 11.63
N ALA A 48 7.00 -8.65 10.94
CA ALA A 48 6.20 -9.83 11.24
C ALA A 48 7.01 -11.14 11.20
N ILE A 49 8.04 -11.21 10.34
CA ILE A 49 8.96 -12.37 10.24
C ILE A 49 10.24 -12.22 11.07
N GLY A 50 10.31 -11.23 11.96
CA GLY A 50 11.45 -11.03 12.86
C GLY A 50 12.67 -10.31 12.24
N HIS A 51 12.54 -9.69 11.09
CA HIS A 51 13.60 -8.98 10.37
C HIS A 51 13.25 -7.52 10.09
N PRO A 52 13.04 -6.68 11.13
CA PRO A 52 12.63 -5.28 10.95
C PRO A 52 13.64 -4.54 10.06
N THR A 53 13.13 -3.97 8.97
CA THR A 53 13.94 -3.28 7.97
C THR A 53 13.43 -1.85 7.80
N PRO A 54 14.13 -0.84 8.35
CA PRO A 54 13.76 0.56 8.17
C PRO A 54 13.89 1.02 6.72
N THR A 55 13.03 1.96 6.34
CA THR A 55 13.12 2.66 5.05
C THR A 55 13.22 4.17 5.28
N ALA A 56 13.41 4.92 4.19
CA ALA A 56 13.45 6.39 4.30
C ALA A 56 12.10 6.99 4.80
N VAL A 57 10.99 6.31 4.53
CA VAL A 57 9.63 6.73 4.97
C VAL A 57 9.24 6.06 6.28
N HIS A 58 9.51 4.77 6.44
CA HIS A 58 9.19 3.98 7.63
C HIS A 58 10.45 3.73 8.44
N ARG A 59 10.86 4.74 9.21
CA ARG A 59 12.06 4.66 10.08
C ARG A 59 11.85 3.73 11.27
N ASP A 60 10.60 3.63 11.75
CA ASP A 60 10.14 2.64 12.73
C ASP A 60 9.20 1.64 12.03
N PRO A 61 9.73 0.51 11.53
CA PRO A 61 8.91 -0.50 10.88
C PRO A 61 7.95 -1.21 11.85
N ASP A 62 8.22 -1.20 13.16
CA ASP A 62 7.32 -1.75 14.17
C ASP A 62 6.02 -0.94 14.26
N GLU A 63 6.07 0.35 13.99
CA GLU A 63 4.85 1.17 13.90
C GLU A 63 3.95 0.70 12.76
N ALA A 64 4.53 0.47 11.58
CA ALA A 64 3.80 -0.05 10.42
C ALA A 64 3.20 -1.43 10.71
N HIS A 65 3.98 -2.32 11.35
CA HIS A 65 3.53 -3.64 11.75
C HIS A 65 2.33 -3.59 12.72
N ARG A 66 2.44 -2.79 13.79
CA ARG A 66 1.35 -2.61 14.77
C ARG A 66 0.08 -2.05 14.13
N LYS A 67 0.20 -1.01 13.29
CA LYS A 67 -0.95 -0.37 12.65
C LYS A 67 -1.64 -1.27 11.62
N LEU A 68 -0.89 -2.08 10.88
CA LEU A 68 -1.45 -3.09 9.99
C LEU A 68 -1.99 -4.30 10.75
N GLY A 69 -1.62 -4.48 12.03
CA GLY A 69 -2.11 -5.57 12.87
C GLY A 69 -1.75 -6.94 12.30
N LEU A 70 -0.55 -7.09 11.74
CA LEU A 70 -0.09 -8.36 11.20
C LEU A 70 0.37 -9.26 12.36
N PRO A 71 0.09 -10.57 12.32
CA PRO A 71 0.62 -11.50 13.31
C PRO A 71 2.12 -11.73 13.11
N GLU A 72 2.81 -12.12 14.18
CA GLU A 72 4.16 -12.67 14.08
C GLU A 72 4.11 -14.05 13.42
N VAL A 73 4.96 -14.27 12.44
CA VAL A 73 4.99 -15.50 11.65
C VAL A 73 6.41 -15.87 11.25
N GLU A 74 6.66 -17.14 10.99
CA GLU A 74 7.98 -17.62 10.53
C GLU A 74 8.23 -17.27 9.05
N SER A 75 7.17 -17.14 8.26
CA SER A 75 7.25 -16.83 6.83
C SER A 75 5.98 -16.13 6.35
N ALA A 76 6.11 -15.30 5.32
CA ALA A 76 4.99 -14.59 4.71
C ALA A 76 5.03 -14.70 3.19
N VAL A 77 3.87 -14.80 2.57
CA VAL A 77 3.71 -14.74 1.11
C VAL A 77 2.86 -13.53 0.77
N VAL A 78 3.33 -12.69 -0.13
CA VAL A 78 2.58 -11.56 -0.65
C VAL A 78 2.16 -11.84 -2.08
N VAL A 79 0.86 -11.70 -2.34
CA VAL A 79 0.32 -11.74 -3.69
C VAL A 79 -0.14 -10.34 -4.06
N LEU A 80 0.63 -9.65 -4.90
CA LEU A 80 0.30 -8.32 -5.40
C LEU A 80 -0.44 -8.46 -6.74
N ILE A 81 -1.67 -7.94 -6.79
CA ILE A 81 -2.51 -7.97 -7.99
C ILE A 81 -2.62 -6.56 -8.52
N ASP A 82 -1.98 -6.30 -9.66
CA ASP A 82 -2.01 -4.99 -10.31
C ASP A 82 -3.40 -4.64 -10.84
N GLY A 83 -3.77 -3.37 -10.74
CA GLY A 83 -5.04 -2.85 -11.23
C GLY A 83 -6.29 -3.29 -10.45
N LEU A 84 -6.16 -4.12 -9.41
CA LEU A 84 -7.27 -4.56 -8.58
C LEU A 84 -7.36 -3.71 -7.30
N GLY A 85 -8.27 -2.74 -7.29
CA GLY A 85 -8.54 -1.96 -6.10
C GLY A 85 -9.48 -2.68 -5.12
N TYR A 86 -9.36 -2.37 -3.82
CA TYR A 86 -10.23 -2.88 -2.77
C TYR A 86 -11.72 -2.66 -3.08
N TRP A 87 -12.09 -1.46 -3.54
CA TRP A 87 -13.45 -1.15 -3.95
C TRP A 87 -13.94 -2.03 -5.09
N ASN A 88 -13.13 -2.22 -6.13
CA ASN A 88 -13.49 -3.07 -7.26
C ASN A 88 -13.74 -4.52 -6.84
N LEU A 89 -12.93 -5.02 -5.89
CA LEU A 89 -13.11 -6.35 -5.32
C LEU A 89 -14.41 -6.41 -4.50
N ALA A 90 -14.61 -5.44 -3.59
CA ALA A 90 -15.77 -5.40 -2.71
C ALA A 90 -17.10 -5.39 -3.49
N MET A 91 -17.18 -4.60 -4.57
CA MET A 91 -18.36 -4.53 -5.44
C MET A 91 -18.59 -5.80 -6.28
N ARG A 92 -17.63 -6.70 -6.38
CA ARG A 92 -17.68 -7.88 -7.25
C ARG A 92 -17.39 -9.20 -6.52
N LEU A 93 -17.56 -9.24 -5.22
CA LEU A 93 -17.30 -10.43 -4.39
C LEU A 93 -18.10 -11.66 -4.82
N GLY A 94 -19.23 -11.49 -5.53
CA GLY A 94 -19.99 -12.60 -6.11
C GLY A 94 -19.21 -13.42 -7.14
N HIS A 95 -18.23 -12.82 -7.80
CA HIS A 95 -17.37 -13.46 -8.78
C HIS A 95 -16.06 -14.02 -8.19
N ALA A 96 -15.79 -13.76 -6.93
CA ALA A 96 -14.59 -14.18 -6.23
C ALA A 96 -14.93 -14.87 -4.88
N PRO A 97 -15.52 -16.05 -4.89
CA PRO A 97 -16.06 -16.68 -3.68
C PRO A 97 -14.99 -16.95 -2.62
N TYR A 98 -13.77 -17.27 -3.01
CA TYR A 98 -12.66 -17.47 -2.08
C TYR A 98 -12.25 -16.14 -1.41
N LEU A 99 -12.02 -15.08 -2.19
CA LEU A 99 -11.69 -13.77 -1.63
C LEU A 99 -12.83 -13.23 -0.76
N ARG A 100 -14.08 -13.47 -1.16
CA ARG A 100 -15.24 -13.16 -0.33
C ARG A 100 -15.20 -13.87 1.02
N SER A 101 -14.83 -15.15 1.06
CA SER A 101 -14.73 -15.87 2.32
C SER A 101 -13.67 -15.28 3.25
N LEU A 102 -12.55 -14.78 2.70
CA LEU A 102 -11.53 -14.09 3.47
C LEU A 102 -12.01 -12.72 3.95
N MET A 103 -12.69 -11.96 3.09
CA MET A 103 -13.20 -10.61 3.43
C MET A 103 -14.43 -10.63 4.35
N ASN A 104 -15.08 -11.76 4.55
CA ASN A 104 -16.15 -11.90 5.53
C ASN A 104 -15.66 -11.78 6.99
N GLU A 105 -14.38 -11.96 7.21
CA GLU A 105 -13.74 -11.74 8.50
C GLU A 105 -13.11 -10.35 8.53
N PRO A 106 -13.67 -9.39 9.32
CA PRO A 106 -13.15 -8.02 9.36
C PRO A 106 -11.66 -7.94 9.73
N ALA A 107 -11.17 -8.89 10.53
CA ALA A 107 -9.77 -8.98 10.90
C ALA A 107 -8.84 -9.23 9.70
N ASN A 108 -9.34 -9.72 8.58
CA ASN A 108 -8.57 -9.94 7.36
C ASN A 108 -8.56 -8.72 6.43
N GLN A 109 -9.35 -7.69 6.72
CA GLN A 109 -9.45 -6.51 5.86
C GLN A 109 -8.48 -5.42 6.33
N ARG A 110 -7.62 -4.98 5.42
CA ARG A 110 -6.65 -3.92 5.65
C ARG A 110 -6.59 -3.03 4.41
N PRO A 111 -7.64 -2.21 4.16
CA PRO A 111 -7.59 -1.28 3.03
C PRO A 111 -6.42 -0.33 3.20
N ILE A 112 -5.62 -0.23 2.17
CA ILE A 112 -4.45 0.65 2.11
C ILE A 112 -4.54 1.56 0.89
N SER A 113 -3.98 2.74 0.98
CA SER A 113 -3.87 3.65 -0.16
C SER A 113 -2.65 3.30 -1.01
N THR A 114 -2.74 3.58 -2.30
CA THR A 114 -1.59 3.51 -3.21
C THR A 114 -0.89 4.86 -3.33
N CYS A 115 0.21 4.91 -4.08
CA CYS A 115 0.96 6.14 -4.35
C CYS A 115 0.25 7.03 -5.40
N ALA A 116 0.70 8.29 -5.48
CA ALA A 116 0.36 9.22 -6.54
C ALA A 116 1.64 9.68 -7.26
N PRO A 117 1.70 9.55 -8.61
CA PRO A 117 0.72 8.91 -9.49
C PRO A 117 0.62 7.41 -9.26
N SER A 118 -0.56 6.82 -9.50
CA SER A 118 -0.84 5.39 -9.29
C SER A 118 -0.53 4.55 -10.55
N THR A 119 0.58 4.83 -11.20
CA THR A 119 1.05 4.00 -12.32
C THR A 119 1.63 2.69 -11.79
N THR A 120 1.61 1.63 -12.60
CA THR A 120 2.21 0.34 -12.23
C THR A 120 3.66 0.51 -11.77
N VAL A 121 4.47 1.26 -12.52
CA VAL A 121 5.89 1.48 -12.19
C VAL A 121 6.05 2.19 -10.84
N ALA A 122 5.27 3.25 -10.59
CA ALA A 122 5.30 3.97 -9.32
C ALA A 122 4.82 3.08 -8.15
N ALA A 123 3.75 2.32 -8.35
CA ALA A 123 3.19 1.44 -7.33
C ALA A 123 4.15 0.29 -7.00
N MET A 124 4.70 -0.38 -8.00
CA MET A 124 5.67 -1.47 -7.82
C MET A 124 6.94 -0.99 -7.12
N SER A 125 7.43 0.19 -7.50
CA SER A 125 8.57 0.82 -6.86
C SER A 125 8.28 1.19 -5.40
N THR A 126 7.12 1.80 -5.14
CA THR A 126 6.65 2.12 -3.79
C THR A 126 6.54 0.88 -2.91
N PHE A 127 5.94 -0.18 -3.45
CA PHE A 127 5.84 -1.47 -2.76
C PHE A 127 7.21 -2.07 -2.46
N GLY A 128 8.07 -2.21 -3.48
CA GLY A 128 9.36 -2.89 -3.37
C GLY A 128 10.39 -2.17 -2.51
N THR A 129 10.34 -0.83 -2.47
CA THR A 129 11.31 -0.02 -1.70
C THR A 129 10.79 0.44 -0.34
N GLY A 130 9.49 0.30 -0.08
CA GLY A 130 8.87 0.84 1.14
C GLY A 130 8.98 2.37 1.23
N THR A 131 9.04 3.07 0.08
CA THR A 131 9.17 4.53 0.03
C THR A 131 8.11 5.15 -0.87
N CYS A 132 8.28 6.38 -1.31
CA CYS A 132 7.33 7.07 -2.18
C CYS A 132 7.95 7.42 -3.54
N PRO A 133 7.14 7.67 -4.59
CA PRO A 133 7.63 7.98 -5.93
C PRO A 133 8.57 9.18 -5.98
N GLY A 134 8.38 10.16 -5.11
CA GLY A 134 9.26 11.33 -5.03
C GLY A 134 10.68 11.01 -4.55
N LEU A 135 10.87 9.92 -3.80
CA LEU A 135 12.18 9.45 -3.37
C LEU A 135 12.82 8.49 -4.36
N THR A 136 12.02 7.65 -5.00
CA THR A 136 12.52 6.69 -6.00
C THR A 136 12.76 7.34 -7.36
N GLY A 137 12.10 8.47 -7.63
CA GLY A 137 12.04 9.08 -8.96
C GLY A 137 11.17 8.31 -9.95
N MET A 138 10.57 7.18 -9.56
CA MET A 138 9.80 6.31 -10.43
C MET A 138 8.33 6.70 -10.44
N THR A 139 7.93 7.51 -11.42
CA THR A 139 6.57 8.05 -11.53
C THR A 139 5.77 7.49 -12.71
N GLY A 140 6.43 6.82 -13.65
CA GLY A 140 5.79 6.28 -14.84
C GLY A 140 6.73 5.43 -15.68
N TYR A 141 6.24 4.98 -16.84
CA TYR A 141 6.98 4.08 -17.73
C TYR A 141 8.14 4.75 -18.46
N THR A 142 8.17 6.08 -18.49
CA THR A 142 9.24 6.85 -19.13
C THR A 142 9.83 7.81 -18.10
N GLN A 143 11.12 7.78 -17.94
CA GLN A 143 11.85 8.62 -17.01
C GLN A 143 13.04 9.29 -17.67
N ARG A 144 13.36 10.48 -17.19
CA ARG A 144 14.56 11.19 -17.61
C ARG A 144 15.73 10.79 -16.73
N ASN A 145 16.79 10.28 -17.33
CA ASN A 145 18.06 10.07 -16.62
C ASN A 145 18.64 11.45 -16.26
N PRO A 146 18.85 11.75 -14.98
CA PRO A 146 19.37 13.04 -14.57
C PRO A 146 20.81 13.31 -15.03
N GLU A 147 21.61 12.26 -15.26
CA GLU A 147 23.02 12.38 -15.66
C GLU A 147 23.17 12.60 -17.17
N THR A 148 22.43 11.84 -17.97
CA THR A 148 22.54 11.91 -19.45
C THR A 148 21.51 12.81 -20.08
N GLY A 149 20.42 13.10 -19.38
CA GLY A 149 19.28 13.85 -19.92
C GLY A 149 18.40 13.06 -20.89
N GLU A 150 18.73 11.82 -21.13
CA GLU A 150 17.99 10.93 -22.05
C GLU A 150 16.74 10.34 -21.38
N LEU A 151 15.78 9.91 -22.20
CA LEU A 151 14.59 9.21 -21.73
C LEU A 151 14.87 7.71 -21.67
N ALA A 152 14.67 7.12 -20.50
CA ALA A 152 14.68 5.68 -20.29
C ALA A 152 13.26 5.16 -20.20
N GLN A 153 12.97 4.06 -20.86
CA GLN A 153 11.73 3.30 -20.68
C GLN A 153 11.97 2.19 -19.65
N MET A 154 10.97 2.00 -18.78
CA MET A 154 10.96 1.01 -17.73
C MET A 154 10.18 -0.23 -18.17
#